data_9d31942a38dddd973a3bc13bd797da27
#
_entry.id   9d31942a38dddd973a3bc13bd797da27
#
_cell.length_a   1.000
_cell.length_b   1.000
_cell.length_c   1.000
_cell.angle_alpha   90.00
_cell.angle_beta   90.00
_cell.angle_gamma   90.00
#
_symmetry.space_group_name_H-M   'P 1'
#
loop_
_entity.id
_entity.type
_entity.pdbx_description
1 polymer ?
#
loop_
_entity_poly.entity_id
_entity_poly.type
_entity_poly.pdbx_seq_one_letter_code
_entity_poly.pdbx_strand_id
1 'polypeptide(L)'
;KGQGNIIGFLGEIIVAQYLDITLNNTYDYDLIYNDKKIDIKSKKVSTPPKDYYECSVAALNIKQKCDLYVFTRIKNDLSEGWILGYLEKERYLTESKFLKKDEIDLDNGWKVLTDCYNLPINKLKEIKELYYDN
;
A
#
# COMPACT_ATOMS: atom_id res chain seq x y z
N LYS A 1 -8.42 -10.91 -6.00
CA LYS A 1 -7.43 -9.99 -5.49
C LYS A 1 -6.04 -10.51 -5.78
N GLY A 2 -5.28 -9.79 -6.54
CA GLY A 2 -3.91 -10.18 -6.85
C GLY A 2 -3.78 -11.44 -7.68
N GLN A 3 -4.86 -12.00 -8.17
CA GLN A 3 -4.82 -13.20 -8.98
C GLN A 3 -4.00 -12.94 -10.25
N GLY A 4 -2.96 -13.75 -10.49
CA GLY A 4 -2.03 -13.53 -11.58
C GLY A 4 -1.13 -12.32 -11.37
N ASN A 5 -1.22 -11.66 -10.25
CA ASN A 5 -0.43 -10.48 -9.95
C ASN A 5 0.73 -10.84 -9.04
N ILE A 6 1.87 -11.14 -9.66
CA ILE A 6 3.09 -11.49 -8.92
C ILE A 6 3.55 -10.32 -8.04
N ILE A 7 3.35 -9.09 -8.47
CA ILE A 7 3.77 -7.91 -7.72
C ILE A 7 3.04 -7.84 -6.37
N GLY A 8 1.73 -8.01 -6.38
CA GLY A 8 0.95 -8.02 -5.14
C GLY A 8 1.36 -9.15 -4.22
N PHE A 9 1.55 -10.33 -4.77
CA PHE A 9 1.96 -11.50 -4.00
C PHE A 9 3.33 -11.29 -3.34
N LEU A 10 4.30 -10.77 -4.08
CA LEU A 10 5.62 -10.50 -3.52
C LEU A 10 5.57 -9.43 -2.43
N GLY A 11 4.76 -8.39 -2.62
CA GLY A 11 4.57 -7.38 -1.58
C GLY A 11 4.02 -7.98 -0.30
N GLU A 12 3.05 -8.88 -0.41
CA GLU A 12 2.49 -9.59 0.75
C GLU A 12 3.56 -10.43 1.43
N ILE A 13 4.37 -11.14 0.67
CA ILE A 13 5.42 -12.00 1.21
C ILE A 13 6.45 -11.18 1.99
N ILE A 14 6.95 -10.07 1.44
CA ILE A 14 7.99 -9.31 2.13
C ILE A 14 7.48 -8.69 3.44
N VAL A 15 6.22 -8.26 3.48
CA VAL A 15 5.65 -7.74 4.72
C VAL A 15 5.45 -8.86 5.74
N ALA A 16 4.92 -10.00 5.31
CA ALA A 16 4.73 -11.17 6.18
C ALA A 16 6.05 -11.63 6.79
N GLN A 17 7.12 -11.66 5.98
CA GLN A 17 8.45 -12.02 6.45
C GLN A 17 8.99 -10.99 7.43
N TYR A 18 8.82 -9.72 7.14
CA TYR A 18 9.29 -8.66 8.03
C TYR A 18 8.62 -8.73 9.39
N LEU A 19 7.32 -8.97 9.42
CA LEU A 19 6.54 -9.06 10.64
C LEU A 19 6.60 -10.45 11.29
N ASP A 20 7.19 -11.43 10.59
CA ASP A 20 7.27 -12.83 11.03
C ASP A 20 5.89 -13.41 11.33
N ILE A 21 4.99 -13.29 10.36
CA ILE A 21 3.60 -13.73 10.51
C ILE A 21 3.11 -14.39 9.22
N THR A 22 2.09 -15.23 9.36
CA THR A 22 1.50 -15.96 8.25
C THR A 22 0.42 -15.12 7.55
N LEU A 23 0.37 -15.20 6.22
CA LEU A 23 -0.66 -14.57 5.43
C LEU A 23 -2.00 -15.27 5.62
N ASN A 24 -3.08 -14.49 5.70
CA ASN A 24 -4.46 -14.98 5.77
C ASN A 24 -5.16 -14.88 4.40
N ASN A 25 -4.83 -13.86 3.62
CA ASN A 25 -5.32 -13.64 2.24
C ASN A 25 -6.84 -13.69 2.11
N THR A 26 -7.52 -12.90 2.92
CA THR A 26 -8.96 -12.69 2.75
C THR A 26 -9.20 -11.51 1.81
N TYR A 27 -10.45 -11.32 1.38
CA TYR A 27 -10.80 -10.14 0.59
C TYR A 27 -10.51 -8.84 1.35
N ASP A 28 -10.79 -8.82 2.65
CA ASP A 28 -10.73 -7.60 3.44
C ASP A 28 -9.31 -7.27 3.92
N TYR A 29 -8.47 -8.27 4.12
CA TYR A 29 -7.12 -8.06 4.62
C TYR A 29 -6.22 -9.23 4.26
N ASP A 30 -4.91 -8.99 4.31
CA ASP A 30 -3.90 -9.99 3.96
C ASP A 30 -3.33 -10.69 5.16
N LEU A 31 -3.24 -10.01 6.29
CA LEU A 31 -2.73 -10.61 7.52
C LEU A 31 -3.26 -9.87 8.76
N ILE A 32 -3.10 -10.50 9.92
CA ILE A 32 -3.44 -9.89 11.22
C ILE A 32 -2.16 -9.80 12.03
N TYR A 33 -1.89 -8.62 12.58
CA TYR A 33 -0.73 -8.39 13.42
C TYR A 33 -1.14 -7.52 14.61
N ASN A 34 -0.89 -8.01 15.83
CA ASN A 34 -1.32 -7.32 17.07
C ASN A 34 -2.79 -6.93 17.03
N ASP A 35 -3.64 -7.87 16.62
CA ASP A 35 -5.09 -7.68 16.47
C ASP A 35 -5.51 -6.65 15.43
N LYS A 36 -4.58 -6.17 14.61
CA LYS A 36 -4.87 -5.26 13.51
C LYS A 36 -4.96 -6.02 12.21
N LYS A 37 -6.02 -5.77 11.45
CA LYS A 37 -6.19 -6.33 10.12
C LYS A 37 -5.48 -5.44 9.11
N ILE A 38 -4.48 -6.00 8.44
CA ILE A 38 -3.61 -5.24 7.53
C ILE A 38 -3.88 -5.65 6.09
N ASP A 39 -4.11 -4.66 5.24
CA ASP A 39 -4.19 -4.87 3.80
C ASP A 39 -2.93 -4.28 3.16
N ILE A 40 -2.26 -5.06 2.31
CA ILE A 40 -0.99 -4.70 1.72
C ILE A 40 -1.23 -4.25 0.29
N LYS A 41 -0.80 -3.03 -0.03
CA LYS A 41 -0.94 -2.44 -1.36
C LYS A 41 0.44 -2.38 -2.00
N SER A 42 0.57 -2.95 -3.19
CA SER A 42 1.85 -3.06 -3.89
C SER A 42 1.79 -2.38 -5.24
N LYS A 43 2.91 -1.79 -5.64
CA LYS A 43 3.04 -1.11 -6.92
C LYS A 43 4.29 -1.60 -7.64
N LYS A 44 4.15 -1.89 -8.93
CA LYS A 44 5.27 -2.22 -9.81
C LYS A 44 5.99 -0.94 -10.20
N VAL A 45 7.32 -0.91 -10.05
CA VAL A 45 8.11 0.29 -10.32
C VAL A 45 9.39 -0.06 -11.05
N SER A 46 10.02 0.95 -11.66
CA SER A 46 11.29 0.77 -12.36
C SER A 46 12.48 1.29 -11.57
N THR A 47 12.24 2.14 -10.57
CA THR A 47 13.30 2.81 -9.80
C THR A 47 13.02 2.72 -8.31
N PRO A 48 14.05 2.87 -7.46
CA PRO A 48 13.86 2.93 -6.02
C PRO A 48 12.90 4.06 -5.61
N PRO A 49 12.19 3.89 -4.49
CA PRO A 49 11.25 4.91 -4.04
C PRO A 49 11.96 6.18 -3.57
N LYS A 50 11.26 7.30 -3.74
CA LYS A 50 11.64 8.59 -3.15
C LYS A 50 10.50 9.04 -2.26
N ASP A 51 10.81 9.77 -1.21
CA ASP A 51 9.84 10.09 -0.17
C ASP A 51 8.67 10.97 -0.67
N TYR A 52 8.86 11.70 -1.76
CA TYR A 52 7.80 12.53 -2.34
C TYR A 52 6.93 11.77 -3.35
N TYR A 53 7.28 10.53 -3.69
CA TYR A 53 6.43 9.69 -4.52
C TYR A 53 5.15 9.35 -3.75
N GLU A 54 4.10 9.01 -4.49
CA GLU A 54 2.79 8.78 -3.88
C GLU A 54 2.39 7.32 -3.84
N CYS A 55 1.70 6.98 -2.75
CA CYS A 55 0.95 5.74 -2.63
C CYS A 55 -0.44 5.96 -3.19
N SER A 56 -1.11 4.88 -3.58
CA SER A 56 -2.46 4.95 -4.14
C SER A 56 -3.32 3.80 -3.63
N VAL A 57 -4.57 4.12 -3.31
CA VAL A 57 -5.58 3.12 -3.01
C VAL A 57 -6.75 3.35 -3.95
N ALA A 58 -7.09 2.35 -4.76
CA ALA A 58 -8.21 2.46 -5.69
C ALA A 58 -9.52 2.65 -4.91
N ALA A 59 -10.39 3.52 -5.41
CA ALA A 59 -11.64 3.83 -4.72
C ALA A 59 -12.52 2.59 -4.49
N LEU A 60 -12.47 1.61 -5.40
CA LEU A 60 -13.22 0.37 -5.24
C LEU A 60 -12.76 -0.43 -4.02
N ASN A 61 -11.51 -0.27 -3.61
CA ASN A 61 -10.93 -1.08 -2.54
C ASN A 61 -11.16 -0.50 -1.15
N ILE A 62 -11.69 0.71 -1.01
CA ILE A 62 -11.96 1.27 0.32
C ILE A 62 -13.08 0.54 1.06
N LYS A 63 -13.81 -0.33 0.37
CA LYS A 63 -14.83 -1.19 0.99
C LYS A 63 -14.22 -2.31 1.81
N GLN A 64 -12.96 -2.64 1.60
CA GLN A 64 -12.28 -3.68 2.36
C GLN A 64 -12.25 -3.32 3.85
N LYS A 65 -12.55 -4.29 4.69
CA LYS A 65 -12.63 -4.09 6.14
C LYS A 65 -11.29 -4.40 6.78
N CYS A 66 -10.36 -3.47 6.67
CA CYS A 66 -9.05 -3.55 7.30
C CYS A 66 -8.83 -2.34 8.21
N ASP A 67 -7.86 -2.46 9.10
CA ASP A 67 -7.51 -1.40 10.05
C ASP A 67 -6.37 -0.54 9.53
N LEU A 68 -5.41 -1.16 8.85
CA LEU A 68 -4.20 -0.51 8.37
C LEU A 68 -3.93 -0.86 6.93
N TYR A 69 -3.32 0.07 6.20
CA TYR A 69 -2.67 -0.20 4.93
C TYR A 69 -1.17 -0.23 5.14
N VAL A 70 -0.51 -1.23 4.56
CA VAL A 70 0.95 -1.25 4.41
C VAL A 70 1.25 -1.13 2.93
N PHE A 71 2.16 -0.23 2.56
CA PHE A 71 2.48 0.02 1.17
C PHE A 71 3.84 -0.52 0.81
N THR A 72 3.93 -1.16 -0.35
CA THR A 72 5.18 -1.72 -0.88
C THR A 72 5.37 -1.29 -2.32
N ARG A 73 6.62 -1.34 -2.77
CA ARG A 73 6.95 -1.23 -4.19
C ARG A 73 7.85 -2.39 -4.55
N ILE A 74 7.62 -2.96 -5.73
CA ILE A 74 8.38 -4.10 -6.24
C ILE A 74 8.96 -3.69 -7.59
N LYS A 75 10.27 -3.86 -7.73
CA LYS A 75 10.95 -3.54 -8.98
C LYS A 75 10.45 -4.48 -10.08
N ASN A 76 10.31 -3.95 -11.30
CA ASN A 76 9.71 -4.68 -12.40
C ASN A 76 10.47 -5.94 -12.81
N ASP A 77 11.78 -6.02 -12.54
CA ASP A 77 12.59 -7.21 -12.79
C ASP A 77 12.59 -8.18 -11.60
N LEU A 78 11.84 -7.87 -10.55
CA LEU A 78 11.67 -8.68 -9.33
C LEU A 78 12.95 -8.83 -8.49
N SER A 79 13.96 -8.00 -8.74
CA SER A 79 15.23 -8.07 -8.01
C SER A 79 15.19 -7.39 -6.64
N GLU A 80 14.29 -6.45 -6.46
CA GLU A 80 14.21 -5.68 -5.23
C GLU A 80 12.76 -5.34 -4.88
N GLY A 81 12.50 -5.18 -3.60
CA GLY A 81 11.22 -4.69 -3.10
C GLY A 81 11.46 -3.81 -1.88
N TRP A 82 10.53 -2.91 -1.62
CA TRP A 82 10.63 -1.97 -0.51
C TRP A 82 9.32 -1.91 0.25
N ILE A 83 9.42 -1.91 1.58
CA ILE A 83 8.27 -1.62 2.44
C ILE A 83 8.33 -0.11 2.73
N LEU A 84 7.36 0.62 2.21
CA LEU A 84 7.38 2.08 2.28
C LEU A 84 6.94 2.61 3.65
N GLY A 85 6.04 1.87 4.30
CA GLY A 85 5.47 2.28 5.57
C GLY A 85 4.02 1.90 5.66
N TYR A 86 3.35 2.40 6.71
CA TYR A 86 1.95 2.08 6.96
C TYR A 86 1.18 3.29 7.46
N LEU A 87 -0.14 3.19 7.40
CA LEU A 87 -1.01 4.20 7.98
C LEU A 87 -2.35 3.56 8.30
N GLU A 88 -3.00 4.02 9.38
CA GLU A 88 -4.37 3.64 9.68
C GLU A 88 -5.27 4.00 8.50
N LYS A 89 -6.19 3.10 8.15
CA LYS A 89 -7.06 3.29 7.00
C LYS A 89 -7.83 4.61 7.07
N GLU A 90 -8.44 4.90 8.21
CA GLU A 90 -9.23 6.13 8.36
C GLU A 90 -8.37 7.37 8.15
N ARG A 91 -7.17 7.37 8.71
CA ARG A 91 -6.25 8.49 8.56
C ARG A 91 -5.80 8.64 7.11
N TYR A 92 -5.51 7.53 6.45
CA TYR A 92 -5.12 7.55 5.04
C TYR A 92 -6.21 8.20 4.18
N LEU A 93 -7.45 7.77 4.36
CA LEU A 93 -8.57 8.27 3.56
C LEU A 93 -8.87 9.74 3.87
N THR A 94 -8.64 10.18 5.11
CA THR A 94 -8.86 11.57 5.49
C THR A 94 -7.79 12.51 4.92
N GLU A 95 -6.52 12.07 4.93
CA GLU A 95 -5.38 12.91 4.54
C GLU A 95 -5.02 12.81 3.06
N SER A 96 -5.47 11.76 2.37
CA SER A 96 -5.17 11.59 0.95
C SER A 96 -6.00 12.53 0.08
N LYS A 97 -5.53 12.75 -1.15
CA LYS A 97 -6.31 13.48 -2.15
C LYS A 97 -7.07 12.48 -3.02
N PHE A 98 -8.30 12.79 -3.34
CA PHE A 98 -9.11 12.00 -4.25
C PHE A 98 -8.91 12.48 -5.68
N LEU A 99 -8.63 11.55 -6.58
CA LEU A 99 -8.42 11.82 -8.00
C LEU A 99 -9.36 10.95 -8.82
N LYS A 100 -10.06 11.57 -9.77
CA LYS A 100 -10.96 10.85 -10.67
C LYS A 100 -10.21 10.32 -11.87
N LYS A 101 -10.71 9.20 -12.39
CA LYS A 101 -10.23 8.65 -13.65
C LYS A 101 -10.22 9.73 -14.71
N ASP A 102 -9.15 9.76 -15.50
CA ASP A 102 -8.91 10.68 -16.61
C ASP A 102 -8.52 12.11 -16.19
N GLU A 103 -8.52 12.43 -14.90
CA GLU A 103 -7.92 13.68 -14.43
C GLU A 103 -6.41 13.65 -14.63
N ILE A 104 -5.84 14.84 -14.79
CA ILE A 104 -4.38 14.99 -14.76
C ILE A 104 -4.00 15.34 -13.31
N ASP A 105 -3.13 14.50 -12.70
CA ASP A 105 -2.61 14.79 -11.38
C ASP A 105 -1.62 15.94 -11.50
N LEU A 106 -1.98 17.10 -10.94
CA LEU A 106 -1.17 18.31 -11.05
C LEU A 106 0.18 18.20 -10.37
N ASP A 107 0.33 17.27 -9.42
CA ASP A 107 1.61 17.11 -8.69
C ASP A 107 2.64 16.33 -9.48
N ASN A 108 2.21 15.42 -10.37
CA ASN A 108 3.15 14.59 -11.14
C ASN A 108 2.89 14.58 -12.65
N GLY A 109 1.82 15.22 -13.11
CA GLY A 109 1.49 15.30 -14.52
C GLY A 109 0.93 14.03 -15.14
N TRP A 110 0.64 13.00 -14.35
CA TRP A 110 0.13 11.73 -14.85
C TRP A 110 -1.38 11.76 -15.00
N LYS A 111 -1.86 11.05 -16.01
CA LYS A 111 -3.29 10.82 -16.17
C LYS A 111 -3.74 9.71 -15.25
N VAL A 112 -4.77 9.97 -14.46
CA VAL A 112 -5.31 9.01 -13.49
C VAL A 112 -6.05 7.90 -14.22
N LEU A 113 -5.67 6.64 -13.94
CA LEU A 113 -6.23 5.48 -14.64
C LEU A 113 -7.53 4.98 -14.02
N THR A 114 -7.72 5.20 -12.72
CA THR A 114 -8.94 4.80 -12.00
C THR A 114 -9.13 5.76 -10.83
N ASP A 115 -10.37 5.93 -10.39
CA ASP A 115 -10.64 6.73 -9.19
C ASP A 115 -9.80 6.20 -8.03
N CYS A 116 -9.08 7.07 -7.36
CA CYS A 116 -8.15 6.65 -6.32
C CYS A 116 -7.89 7.74 -5.29
N TYR A 117 -7.32 7.28 -4.17
CA TYR A 117 -6.89 8.13 -3.05
C TYR A 117 -5.37 8.06 -2.96
N ASN A 118 -4.70 9.18 -3.18
CA ASN A 118 -3.23 9.27 -3.21
C ASN A 118 -2.67 10.04 -2.03
N LEU A 119 -1.52 9.58 -1.52
CA LEU A 119 -0.84 10.19 -0.39
C LEU A 119 0.67 10.02 -0.56
N PRO A 120 1.48 11.07 -0.29
CA PRO A 120 2.94 10.94 -0.39
C PRO A 120 3.51 9.93 0.61
N ILE A 121 4.56 9.24 0.21
CA ILE A 121 5.26 8.27 1.06
C ILE A 121 5.71 8.91 2.37
N ASN A 122 6.16 10.17 2.34
CA ASN A 122 6.66 10.85 3.53
C ASN A 122 5.59 11.11 4.60
N LYS A 123 4.32 10.83 4.30
CA LYS A 123 3.22 10.91 5.28
C LYS A 123 2.97 9.59 6.00
N LEU A 124 3.63 8.52 5.57
CA LEU A 124 3.47 7.21 6.19
C LEU A 124 4.31 7.10 7.46
N LYS A 125 3.87 6.25 8.37
CA LYS A 125 4.67 5.84 9.52
C LYS A 125 5.63 4.75 9.09
N GLU A 126 6.81 4.70 9.69
CA GLU A 126 7.78 3.65 9.39
C GLU A 126 7.27 2.30 9.89
N ILE A 127 7.48 1.25 9.09
CA ILE A 127 6.98 -0.09 9.41
C ILE A 127 7.46 -0.60 10.78
N LYS A 128 8.66 -0.21 11.20
CA LYS A 128 9.20 -0.62 12.50
C LYS A 128 8.34 -0.16 13.67
N GLU A 129 7.56 0.90 13.50
CA GLU A 129 6.69 1.40 14.57
C GLU A 129 5.57 0.41 14.90
N LEU A 130 5.23 -0.51 14.00
CA LEU A 130 4.25 -1.54 14.29
C LEU A 130 4.68 -2.46 15.45
N TYR A 131 5.99 -2.68 15.63
CA TYR A 131 6.50 -3.49 16.73
C TYR A 131 6.21 -2.87 18.10
N TYR A 132 6.14 -1.54 18.16
CA TYR A 132 6.01 -0.79 19.40
C TYR A 132 4.63 -0.20 19.59
N ASP A 133 3.78 -0.27 18.56
CA ASP A 133 2.45 0.29 18.58
C ASP A 133 1.45 -0.78 19.01
N ASN A 134 1.36 -0.98 20.30
CA ASN A 134 0.46 -1.97 20.90
C ASN A 134 -0.79 -1.31 21.44
#